data_06738e803dbabdbdedc20665f9b5594b
#
_entry.id   06738e803dbabdbdedc20665f9b5594b
#
_cell.length_a   1.000
_cell.length_b   1.000
_cell.length_c   1.000
_cell.angle_alpha   90.00
_cell.angle_beta   90.00
_cell.angle_gamma   90.00
#
_symmetry.space_group_name_H-M   'P 1'
#
loop_
_entity.id
_entity.type
_entity.pdbx_description
1 polymer ?
#
loop_
_entity_poly.entity_id
_entity_poly.type
_entity_poly.pdbx_seq_one_letter_code
_entity_poly.pdbx_strand_id
1 'polypeptide(L)'
;MIWIVGGTKDSREIFEKLAEETGISILVSTATEYGGKLLEEYIEKNRNDKRELKVMSERLNEKQMKELILKENISLIVDASHPYAVNVSNSVIKVTDEMNVGYMRFERKMLDYGSENVKKFDSVVDVTEFVKKMEGKNILSTLGSNNLEEIKPMGEKNNLYIRILPTVDSVRKAEELGYLPSKIIAVQGPVSKVLNRAMLESYKIDY
;
A
#
# COMPACT_ATOMS: atom_id res chain seq x y z
N MET A 1 8.24 3.28 -23.48
CA MET A 1 8.17 2.35 -22.33
C MET A 1 6.95 2.67 -21.48
N ILE A 2 6.28 1.67 -20.90
CA ILE A 2 5.24 1.86 -19.87
C ILE A 2 5.91 1.78 -18.49
N TRP A 3 5.58 2.71 -17.59
CA TRP A 3 5.98 2.61 -16.18
C TRP A 3 4.77 2.28 -15.31
N ILE A 4 4.84 1.18 -14.56
CA ILE A 4 3.83 0.78 -13.58
C ILE A 4 4.32 1.19 -12.18
N VAL A 5 3.60 2.10 -11.53
CA VAL A 5 3.81 2.44 -10.12
C VAL A 5 3.11 1.39 -9.28
N GLY A 6 3.89 0.53 -8.66
CA GLY A 6 3.44 -0.73 -8.10
C GLY A 6 3.54 -0.85 -6.58
N GLY A 7 3.74 -2.08 -6.12
CA GLY A 7 3.79 -2.46 -4.71
C GLY A 7 2.53 -3.15 -4.20
N THR A 8 1.59 -3.47 -5.08
CA THR A 8 0.35 -4.20 -4.77
C THR A 8 0.29 -5.52 -5.57
N LYS A 9 -0.62 -6.41 -5.18
CA LYS A 9 -0.92 -7.62 -5.96
C LYS A 9 -1.44 -7.24 -7.36
N ASP A 10 -2.27 -6.20 -7.45
CA ASP A 10 -2.83 -5.75 -8.72
C ASP A 10 -1.77 -5.26 -9.68
N SER A 11 -0.80 -4.49 -9.19
CA SER A 11 0.30 -4.00 -10.03
C SER A 11 1.12 -5.15 -10.63
N ARG A 12 1.29 -6.24 -9.88
CA ARG A 12 1.94 -7.45 -10.37
C ARG A 12 1.11 -8.16 -11.43
N GLU A 13 -0.19 -8.35 -11.18
CA GLU A 13 -1.09 -8.98 -12.18
C GLU A 13 -1.18 -8.16 -13.48
N ILE A 14 -1.20 -6.82 -13.38
CA ILE A 14 -1.14 -5.93 -14.55
C ILE A 14 0.18 -6.11 -15.30
N PHE A 15 1.30 -6.12 -14.57
CA PHE A 15 2.62 -6.34 -15.15
C PHE A 15 2.70 -7.68 -15.88
N GLU A 16 2.32 -8.78 -15.24
CA GLU A 16 2.37 -10.13 -15.79
C GLU A 16 1.54 -10.21 -17.09
N LYS A 17 0.28 -9.71 -17.06
CA LYS A 17 -0.59 -9.70 -18.24
C LYS A 17 -0.03 -8.87 -19.39
N LEU A 18 0.42 -7.64 -19.12
CA LEU A 18 1.03 -6.79 -20.14
C LEU A 18 2.30 -7.43 -20.70
N ALA A 19 3.09 -8.06 -19.84
CA ALA A 19 4.28 -8.77 -20.26
C ALA A 19 3.98 -9.99 -21.13
N GLU A 20 2.87 -10.68 -20.95
CA GLU A 20 2.47 -11.83 -21.77
C GLU A 20 1.87 -11.41 -23.13
N GLU A 21 1.00 -10.42 -23.11
CA GLU A 21 0.15 -10.06 -24.25
C GLU A 21 0.77 -9.05 -25.21
N THR A 22 1.78 -8.28 -24.78
CA THR A 22 2.34 -7.19 -25.55
C THR A 22 3.85 -7.31 -25.79
N GLY A 23 4.34 -6.71 -26.88
CA GLY A 23 5.78 -6.53 -27.14
C GLY A 23 6.35 -5.25 -26.53
N ILE A 24 5.63 -4.59 -25.63
CA ILE A 24 5.99 -3.29 -25.07
C ILE A 24 6.96 -3.46 -23.90
N SER A 25 7.99 -2.63 -23.85
CA SER A 25 8.91 -2.57 -22.71
C SER A 25 8.22 -1.97 -21.48
N ILE A 26 8.44 -2.57 -20.32
CA ILE A 26 7.76 -2.22 -19.08
C ILE A 26 8.79 -2.03 -17.96
N LEU A 27 8.65 -0.94 -17.23
CA LEU A 27 9.33 -0.69 -15.95
C LEU A 27 8.28 -0.80 -14.83
N VAL A 28 8.59 -1.56 -13.77
CA VAL A 28 7.76 -1.56 -12.55
C VAL A 28 8.57 -0.99 -11.39
N SER A 29 8.02 0.00 -10.70
CA SER A 29 8.60 0.47 -9.44
C SER A 29 7.81 -0.05 -8.24
N THR A 30 8.53 -0.50 -7.20
CA THR A 30 7.96 -0.93 -5.93
C THR A 30 8.61 -0.16 -4.78
N ALA A 31 7.85 0.07 -3.70
CA ALA A 31 8.37 0.75 -2.52
C ALA A 31 9.20 -0.15 -1.60
N THR A 32 9.26 -1.47 -1.86
CA THR A 32 9.94 -2.47 -1.03
C THR A 32 10.74 -3.44 -1.87
N GLU A 33 11.91 -3.85 -1.36
CA GLU A 33 12.74 -4.88 -2.00
C GLU A 33 12.01 -6.22 -2.18
N TYR A 34 11.16 -6.60 -1.22
CA TYR A 34 10.39 -7.83 -1.31
C TYR A 34 9.44 -7.83 -2.53
N GLY A 35 8.75 -6.71 -2.75
CA GLY A 35 7.90 -6.56 -3.94
C GLY A 35 8.70 -6.65 -5.24
N GLY A 36 9.93 -6.11 -5.25
CA GLY A 36 10.85 -6.19 -6.36
C GLY A 36 11.30 -7.62 -6.67
N LYS A 37 11.75 -8.36 -5.68
CA LYS A 37 12.22 -9.75 -5.85
C LYS A 37 11.21 -10.67 -6.52
N LEU A 38 9.92 -10.55 -6.17
CA LEU A 38 8.87 -11.35 -6.80
C LEU A 38 8.71 -11.07 -8.31
N LEU A 39 8.92 -9.81 -8.70
CA LEU A 39 8.87 -9.40 -10.11
C LEU A 39 10.15 -9.82 -10.86
N GLU A 40 11.30 -9.72 -10.22
CA GLU A 40 12.58 -10.19 -10.78
C GLU A 40 12.53 -11.69 -11.08
N GLU A 41 12.02 -12.51 -10.15
CA GLU A 41 11.82 -13.95 -10.39
C GLU A 41 10.89 -14.25 -11.59
N TYR A 42 9.85 -13.43 -11.77
CA TYR A 42 8.98 -13.55 -12.95
C TYR A 42 9.73 -13.20 -14.23
N ILE A 43 10.51 -12.11 -14.23
CA ILE A 43 11.29 -11.66 -15.40
C ILE A 43 12.31 -12.73 -15.79
N GLU A 44 13.04 -13.30 -14.83
CA GLU A 44 14.02 -14.36 -15.08
C GLU A 44 13.41 -15.58 -15.76
N LYS A 45 12.22 -16.00 -15.31
CA LYS A 45 11.49 -17.17 -15.88
C LYS A 45 10.90 -16.91 -17.26
N ASN A 46 10.60 -15.64 -17.58
CA ASN A 46 9.88 -15.25 -18.81
C ASN A 46 10.71 -14.32 -19.70
N ARG A 47 12.04 -14.39 -19.59
CA ARG A 47 12.95 -13.54 -20.36
C ARG A 47 12.74 -13.73 -21.86
N ASN A 48 12.54 -12.61 -22.57
CA ASN A 48 12.35 -12.56 -24.00
C ASN A 48 13.12 -11.37 -24.57
N ASP A 49 14.00 -11.61 -25.55
CA ASP A 49 14.90 -10.59 -26.12
C ASP A 49 14.19 -9.48 -26.92
N LYS A 50 12.88 -9.63 -27.16
CA LYS A 50 12.11 -8.67 -27.95
C LYS A 50 11.61 -7.45 -27.18
N ARG A 51 11.71 -7.45 -25.85
CA ARG A 51 11.23 -6.36 -24.98
C ARG A 51 12.08 -6.24 -23.73
N GLU A 52 12.11 -5.08 -23.18
CA GLU A 52 12.81 -4.79 -21.93
C GLU A 52 11.83 -4.79 -20.76
N LEU A 53 12.07 -5.66 -19.78
CA LEU A 53 11.33 -5.72 -18.53
C LEU A 53 12.27 -5.33 -17.39
N LYS A 54 11.94 -4.27 -16.65
CA LYS A 54 12.74 -3.71 -15.56
C LYS A 54 11.96 -3.67 -14.26
N VAL A 55 12.67 -3.89 -13.16
CA VAL A 55 12.15 -3.67 -11.80
C VAL A 55 13.04 -2.66 -11.09
N MET A 56 12.42 -1.78 -10.33
CA MET A 56 13.09 -0.81 -9.46
C MET A 56 12.44 -0.81 -8.09
N SER A 57 13.26 -0.98 -7.05
CA SER A 57 12.79 -1.07 -5.65
C SER A 57 13.23 0.17 -4.87
N GLU A 58 12.75 1.34 -5.31
CA GLU A 58 13.08 2.63 -4.71
C GLU A 58 11.84 3.53 -4.60
N ARG A 59 11.88 4.41 -3.59
CA ARG A 59 10.92 5.51 -3.48
C ARG A 59 11.48 6.72 -4.22
N LEU A 60 10.77 7.20 -5.21
CA LEU A 60 11.17 8.33 -6.01
C LEU A 60 10.46 9.62 -5.55
N ASN A 61 11.20 10.72 -5.48
CA ASN A 61 10.63 12.06 -5.44
C ASN A 61 10.30 12.56 -6.87
N GLU A 62 9.59 13.68 -6.98
CA GLU A 62 9.15 14.25 -8.26
C GLU A 62 10.31 14.50 -9.24
N LYS A 63 11.46 14.98 -8.75
CA LYS A 63 12.64 15.21 -9.58
C LYS A 63 13.18 13.90 -10.16
N GLN A 64 13.32 12.87 -9.34
CA GLN A 64 13.76 11.55 -9.76
C GLN A 64 12.78 10.89 -10.73
N MET A 65 11.46 11.10 -10.52
CA MET A 65 10.43 10.64 -11.47
C MET A 65 10.62 11.26 -12.86
N LYS A 66 10.87 12.56 -12.94
CA LYS A 66 11.12 13.26 -14.22
C LYS A 66 12.39 12.76 -14.90
N GLU A 67 13.46 12.58 -14.13
CA GLU A 67 14.72 12.03 -14.66
C GLU A 67 14.51 10.60 -15.23
N LEU A 68 13.74 9.79 -14.53
CA LEU A 68 13.38 8.43 -14.98
C LEU A 68 12.56 8.43 -16.25
N ILE A 69 11.57 9.31 -16.35
CA ILE A 69 10.73 9.46 -17.57
C ILE A 69 11.60 9.74 -18.79
N LEU A 70 12.54 10.68 -18.67
CA LEU A 70 13.44 11.05 -19.78
C LEU A 70 14.41 9.92 -20.10
N LYS A 71 15.04 9.33 -19.08
CA LYS A 71 16.03 8.26 -19.23
C LYS A 71 15.47 7.03 -19.93
N GLU A 72 14.26 6.62 -19.52
CA GLU A 72 13.65 5.38 -20.00
C GLU A 72 12.63 5.61 -21.15
N ASN A 73 12.50 6.82 -21.65
CA ASN A 73 11.52 7.20 -22.69
C ASN A 73 10.10 6.73 -22.34
N ILE A 74 9.65 7.02 -21.12
CA ILE A 74 8.34 6.61 -20.64
C ILE A 74 7.26 7.45 -21.32
N SER A 75 6.29 6.78 -21.93
CA SER A 75 5.16 7.40 -22.64
C SER A 75 3.84 7.28 -21.91
N LEU A 76 3.75 6.33 -20.98
CA LEU A 76 2.55 6.09 -20.18
C LEU A 76 2.95 5.66 -18.76
N ILE A 77 2.31 6.24 -17.75
CA ILE A 77 2.41 5.78 -16.37
C ILE A 77 1.09 5.14 -15.95
N VAL A 78 1.16 3.90 -15.49
CA VAL A 78 0.03 3.18 -14.90
C VAL A 78 0.21 3.17 -13.38
N ASP A 79 -0.54 4.00 -12.69
CA ASP A 79 -0.54 4.04 -11.23
C ASP A 79 -1.46 2.94 -10.67
N ALA A 80 -0.85 1.84 -10.27
CA ALA A 80 -1.48 0.70 -9.59
C ALA A 80 -1.00 0.59 -8.13
N SER A 81 -0.62 1.73 -7.53
CA SER A 81 -0.25 1.81 -6.13
C SER A 81 -1.47 1.58 -5.21
N HIS A 82 -1.20 1.35 -3.93
CA HIS A 82 -2.28 1.14 -2.97
C HIS A 82 -3.21 2.36 -2.90
N PRO A 83 -4.55 2.20 -2.78
CA PRO A 83 -5.49 3.34 -2.70
C PRO A 83 -5.14 4.37 -1.61
N TYR A 84 -4.49 3.94 -0.54
CA TYR A 84 -4.04 4.83 0.54
C TYR A 84 -2.65 5.46 0.31
N ALA A 85 -2.02 5.20 -0.82
CA ALA A 85 -0.74 5.82 -1.19
C ALA A 85 -0.95 7.16 -1.90
N VAL A 86 -1.79 8.03 -1.34
CA VAL A 86 -2.22 9.31 -1.92
C VAL A 86 -1.04 10.20 -2.33
N ASN A 87 0.01 10.23 -1.52
CA ASN A 87 1.19 11.07 -1.80
C ASN A 87 1.89 10.68 -3.11
N VAL A 88 2.10 9.39 -3.36
CA VAL A 88 2.75 8.95 -4.60
C VAL A 88 1.85 9.21 -5.81
N SER A 89 0.54 8.98 -5.68
CA SER A 89 -0.40 9.26 -6.77
C SER A 89 -0.42 10.74 -7.13
N ASN A 90 -0.47 11.64 -6.14
CA ASN A 90 -0.41 13.09 -6.37
C ASN A 90 0.90 13.52 -7.04
N SER A 91 2.04 12.98 -6.59
CA SER A 91 3.33 13.25 -7.23
C SER A 91 3.38 12.76 -8.68
N VAL A 92 2.84 11.56 -8.95
CA VAL A 92 2.78 11.01 -10.32
C VAL A 92 1.90 11.88 -11.21
N ILE A 93 0.68 12.25 -10.78
CA ILE A 93 -0.24 13.12 -11.54
C ILE A 93 0.47 14.43 -11.90
N LYS A 94 1.06 15.10 -10.91
CA LYS A 94 1.78 16.35 -11.14
C LYS A 94 2.91 16.21 -12.16
N VAL A 95 3.72 15.16 -12.01
CA VAL A 95 4.86 14.91 -12.91
C VAL A 95 4.38 14.59 -14.34
N THR A 96 3.32 13.80 -14.49
CA THR A 96 2.77 13.47 -15.81
C THR A 96 2.21 14.69 -16.53
N ASP A 97 1.54 15.58 -15.81
CA ASP A 97 1.04 16.86 -16.37
C ASP A 97 2.20 17.75 -16.82
N GLU A 98 3.24 17.91 -16.00
CA GLU A 98 4.40 18.74 -16.33
C GLU A 98 5.25 18.18 -17.49
N MET A 99 5.31 16.85 -17.64
CA MET A 99 6.12 16.16 -18.66
C MET A 99 5.31 15.79 -19.91
N ASN A 100 4.01 16.06 -19.95
CA ASN A 100 3.08 15.66 -21.01
C ASN A 100 3.14 14.15 -21.33
N VAL A 101 3.15 13.33 -20.27
CA VAL A 101 3.16 11.86 -20.33
C VAL A 101 1.76 11.33 -20.01
N GLY A 102 1.34 10.25 -20.68
CA GLY A 102 0.06 9.62 -20.40
C GLY A 102 -0.04 9.12 -18.95
N TYR A 103 -1.19 9.32 -18.32
CA TYR A 103 -1.48 8.82 -16.97
C TYR A 103 -2.73 7.96 -16.96
N MET A 104 -2.67 6.83 -16.26
CA MET A 104 -3.80 5.93 -16.04
C MET A 104 -3.77 5.44 -14.60
N ARG A 105 -4.90 5.58 -13.88
CA ARG A 105 -5.04 5.04 -12.53
C ARG A 105 -5.81 3.73 -12.58
N PHE A 106 -5.24 2.68 -11.98
CA PHE A 106 -5.95 1.45 -11.72
C PHE A 106 -6.49 1.46 -10.29
N GLU A 107 -7.80 1.39 -10.14
CA GLU A 107 -8.46 1.29 -8.85
C GLU A 107 -9.37 0.08 -8.81
N ARG A 108 -9.31 -0.65 -7.69
CA ARG A 108 -10.27 -1.71 -7.42
C ARG A 108 -11.66 -1.10 -7.22
N LYS A 109 -12.67 -1.76 -7.73
CA LYS A 109 -14.04 -1.42 -7.38
C LYS A 109 -14.20 -1.48 -5.85
N MET A 110 -14.62 -0.38 -5.25
CA MET A 110 -14.92 -0.35 -3.81
C MET A 110 -16.03 -1.35 -3.52
N LEU A 111 -15.79 -2.22 -2.55
CA LEU A 111 -16.83 -3.11 -2.05
C LEU A 111 -17.78 -2.27 -1.19
N ASP A 112 -19.04 -2.23 -1.57
CA ASP A 112 -20.07 -1.66 -0.71
C ASP A 112 -20.53 -2.74 0.27
N TYR A 113 -20.10 -2.60 1.51
CA TYR A 113 -20.44 -3.56 2.56
C TYR A 113 -21.84 -3.33 3.14
N GLY A 114 -22.65 -2.41 2.61
CA GLY A 114 -24.08 -2.21 2.89
C GLY A 114 -24.63 -2.70 4.25
N SER A 115 -23.80 -2.67 5.30
CA SER A 115 -24.08 -3.26 6.60
C SER A 115 -24.32 -2.16 7.63
N GLU A 116 -25.33 -2.33 8.49
CA GLU A 116 -25.58 -1.46 9.65
C GLU A 116 -24.40 -1.35 10.61
N ASN A 117 -23.47 -2.33 10.53
CA ASN A 117 -22.26 -2.39 11.35
C ASN A 117 -21.07 -1.64 10.74
N VAL A 118 -21.23 -1.02 9.57
CA VAL A 118 -20.16 -0.26 8.89
C VAL A 118 -20.43 1.23 9.01
N LYS A 119 -19.49 1.97 9.62
CA LYS A 119 -19.46 3.42 9.60
C LYS A 119 -18.37 3.91 8.68
N LYS A 120 -18.68 4.89 7.85
CA LYS A 120 -17.71 5.54 6.95
C LYS A 120 -17.30 6.88 7.57
N PHE A 121 -16.03 7.22 7.46
CA PHE A 121 -15.44 8.47 7.92
C PHE A 121 -14.57 9.03 6.79
N ASP A 122 -14.50 10.35 6.70
CA ASP A 122 -13.74 11.04 5.65
C ASP A 122 -12.25 11.16 5.99
N SER A 123 -11.89 11.06 7.28
CA SER A 123 -10.50 11.17 7.73
C SER A 123 -10.17 10.25 8.90
N VAL A 124 -8.86 10.04 9.14
CA VAL A 124 -8.36 9.32 10.33
C VAL A 124 -8.70 10.10 11.60
N VAL A 125 -8.70 11.43 11.54
CA VAL A 125 -9.10 12.30 12.66
C VAL A 125 -10.53 12.01 13.08
N ASP A 126 -11.47 11.97 12.13
CA ASP A 126 -12.89 11.75 12.42
C ASP A 126 -13.16 10.39 13.08
N VAL A 127 -12.52 9.33 12.59
CA VAL A 127 -12.63 8.01 13.23
C VAL A 127 -11.98 7.99 14.60
N THR A 128 -10.86 8.70 14.80
CA THR A 128 -10.20 8.83 16.10
C THR A 128 -11.09 9.53 17.11
N GLU A 129 -11.69 10.65 16.76
CA GLU A 129 -12.62 11.37 17.62
C GLU A 129 -13.91 10.58 17.92
N PHE A 130 -14.36 9.76 16.98
CA PHE A 130 -15.48 8.85 17.22
C PHE A 130 -15.12 7.78 18.24
N VAL A 131 -13.97 7.12 18.06
CA VAL A 131 -13.52 6.01 18.92
C VAL A 131 -13.15 6.47 20.32
N LYS A 132 -12.60 7.67 20.50
CA LYS A 132 -12.32 8.28 21.83
C LYS A 132 -13.55 8.40 22.73
N LYS A 133 -14.75 8.45 22.16
CA LYS A 133 -16.00 8.48 22.91
C LYS A 133 -16.43 7.11 23.45
N MET A 134 -15.77 6.04 23.02
CA MET A 134 -15.98 4.68 23.48
C MET A 134 -15.09 4.39 24.71
N GLU A 135 -15.52 3.45 25.56
CA GLU A 135 -14.75 3.02 26.72
C GLU A 135 -14.72 1.50 26.84
N GLY A 136 -13.55 0.96 27.24
CA GLY A 136 -13.37 -0.46 27.51
C GLY A 136 -13.46 -1.38 26.28
N LYS A 137 -13.34 -0.84 25.06
CA LYS A 137 -13.44 -1.61 23.81
C LYS A 137 -12.09 -2.15 23.36
N ASN A 138 -12.13 -3.31 22.72
CA ASN A 138 -10.99 -3.88 22.01
C ASN A 138 -11.08 -3.48 20.53
N ILE A 139 -10.13 -2.70 20.07
CA ILE A 139 -10.14 -2.07 18.74
C ILE A 139 -8.94 -2.56 17.96
N LEU A 140 -9.15 -3.01 16.72
CA LEU A 140 -8.07 -3.37 15.80
C LEU A 140 -7.92 -2.32 14.70
N SER A 141 -6.87 -1.52 14.77
CA SER A 141 -6.50 -0.65 13.68
C SER A 141 -5.69 -1.40 12.62
N THR A 142 -6.12 -1.29 11.36
CA THR A 142 -5.41 -1.86 10.19
C THR A 142 -4.87 -0.77 9.25
N LEU A 143 -4.72 0.45 9.75
CA LEU A 143 -4.26 1.62 9.00
C LEU A 143 -2.74 1.64 8.73
N GLY A 144 -2.01 0.67 9.28
CA GLY A 144 -0.56 0.58 9.12
C GLY A 144 0.21 1.58 9.99
N SER A 145 1.54 1.62 9.82
CA SER A 145 2.44 2.40 10.69
C SER A 145 2.44 3.91 10.43
N ASN A 146 1.91 4.38 9.29
CA ASN A 146 1.94 5.81 8.96
C ASN A 146 1.02 6.65 9.86
N ASN A 147 -0.10 6.08 10.30
CA ASN A 147 -1.14 6.79 11.06
C ASN A 147 -1.07 6.55 12.58
N LEU A 148 -0.02 5.89 13.09
CA LEU A 148 0.08 5.48 14.49
C LEU A 148 -0.02 6.64 15.49
N GLU A 149 0.58 7.78 15.16
CA GLU A 149 0.52 8.97 16.00
C GLU A 149 -0.91 9.51 16.10
N GLU A 150 -1.59 9.59 14.96
CA GLU A 150 -2.94 10.13 14.84
C GLU A 150 -4.01 9.25 15.53
N ILE A 151 -3.83 7.93 15.51
CA ILE A 151 -4.77 6.98 16.14
C ILE A 151 -4.43 6.68 17.61
N LYS A 152 -3.27 7.10 18.12
CA LYS A 152 -2.85 6.82 19.49
C LYS A 152 -3.90 7.21 20.55
N PRO A 153 -4.61 8.35 20.42
CA PRO A 153 -5.64 8.75 21.37
C PRO A 153 -6.82 7.76 21.48
N MET A 154 -7.05 6.90 20.48
CA MET A 154 -8.08 5.84 20.57
C MET A 154 -7.81 4.88 21.73
N GLY A 155 -6.54 4.71 22.11
CA GLY A 155 -6.10 3.81 23.16
C GLY A 155 -6.18 4.38 24.59
N GLU A 156 -6.55 5.66 24.77
CA GLU A 156 -6.61 6.28 26.11
C GLU A 156 -7.63 5.62 27.05
N LYS A 157 -8.80 5.20 26.47
CA LYS A 157 -9.89 4.54 27.21
C LYS A 157 -10.21 3.15 26.69
N ASN A 158 -9.48 2.69 25.68
CA ASN A 158 -9.75 1.43 24.99
C ASN A 158 -8.47 0.59 24.86
N ASN A 159 -8.63 -0.68 24.53
CA ASN A 159 -7.54 -1.56 24.16
C ASN A 159 -7.29 -1.43 22.65
N LEU A 160 -6.36 -0.59 22.26
CA LEU A 160 -5.99 -0.41 20.84
C LEU A 160 -4.92 -1.42 20.43
N TYR A 161 -5.28 -2.34 19.55
CA TYR A 161 -4.37 -3.25 18.85
C TYR A 161 -4.07 -2.63 17.47
N ILE A 162 -2.79 -2.65 17.08
CA ILE A 162 -2.35 -2.13 15.79
C ILE A 162 -1.82 -3.24 14.91
N ARG A 163 -2.26 -3.30 13.66
CA ARG A 163 -1.71 -4.21 12.66
C ARG A 163 -0.81 -3.43 11.69
N ILE A 164 0.46 -3.79 11.68
CA ILE A 164 1.51 -3.13 10.91
C ILE A 164 2.31 -4.14 10.09
N LEU A 165 3.11 -3.66 9.16
CA LEU A 165 4.07 -4.52 8.44
C LEU A 165 5.20 -4.96 9.38
N PRO A 166 5.73 -6.20 9.23
CA PRO A 166 6.81 -6.73 10.06
C PRO A 166 8.18 -6.19 9.61
N THR A 167 8.28 -4.88 9.40
CA THR A 167 9.53 -4.19 9.08
C THR A 167 10.11 -3.56 10.34
N VAL A 168 11.44 -3.48 10.41
CA VAL A 168 12.14 -2.86 11.55
C VAL A 168 11.61 -1.44 11.81
N ASP A 169 11.44 -0.64 10.76
CA ASP A 169 10.98 0.74 10.89
C ASP A 169 9.55 0.85 11.41
N SER A 170 8.65 -0.05 10.95
CA SER A 170 7.25 -0.06 11.41
C SER A 170 7.15 -0.43 12.89
N VAL A 171 7.91 -1.44 13.32
CA VAL A 171 7.92 -1.90 14.72
C VAL A 171 8.58 -0.84 15.61
N ARG A 172 9.74 -0.31 15.21
CA ARG A 172 10.44 0.76 15.93
C ARG A 172 9.56 1.98 16.12
N LYS A 173 8.91 2.45 15.05
CA LYS A 173 7.97 3.58 15.15
C LYS A 173 6.84 3.34 16.14
N ALA A 174 6.29 2.12 16.18
CA ALA A 174 5.25 1.78 17.14
C ALA A 174 5.78 1.81 18.59
N GLU A 175 6.97 1.25 18.85
CA GLU A 175 7.61 1.28 20.16
C GLU A 175 7.95 2.70 20.62
N GLU A 176 8.54 3.52 19.74
CA GLU A 176 8.87 4.94 20.02
C GLU A 176 7.63 5.76 20.35
N LEU A 177 6.49 5.46 19.74
CA LEU A 177 5.20 6.05 20.08
C LEU A 177 4.57 5.46 21.35
N GLY A 178 5.22 4.47 21.99
CA GLY A 178 4.78 3.87 23.26
C GLY A 178 3.66 2.85 23.15
N TYR A 179 3.50 2.22 21.98
CA TYR A 179 2.64 1.04 21.87
C TYR A 179 3.29 -0.16 22.56
N LEU A 180 2.54 -0.85 23.41
CA LEU A 180 3.04 -2.04 24.08
C LEU A 180 3.22 -3.19 23.10
N PRO A 181 4.26 -4.03 23.21
CA PRO A 181 4.47 -5.18 22.33
C PRO A 181 3.25 -6.11 22.23
N SER A 182 2.51 -6.28 23.34
CA SER A 182 1.27 -7.07 23.39
C SER A 182 0.10 -6.50 22.57
N LYS A 183 0.22 -5.26 22.11
CA LYS A 183 -0.75 -4.56 21.28
C LYS A 183 -0.32 -4.43 19.82
N ILE A 184 0.88 -4.92 19.48
CA ILE A 184 1.45 -4.85 18.14
C ILE A 184 1.26 -6.19 17.43
N ILE A 185 0.57 -6.18 16.30
CA ILE A 185 0.38 -7.34 15.42
C ILE A 185 1.17 -7.07 14.14
N ALA A 186 2.41 -7.57 14.08
CA ALA A 186 3.27 -7.41 12.91
C ALA A 186 3.05 -8.57 11.93
N VAL A 187 2.37 -8.31 10.80
CA VAL A 187 2.05 -9.35 9.82
C VAL A 187 2.07 -8.81 8.39
N GLN A 188 2.66 -9.59 7.49
CA GLN A 188 2.69 -9.29 6.05
C GLN A 188 1.36 -9.71 5.42
N GLY A 189 0.69 -8.76 4.75
CA GLY A 189 -0.46 -9.05 3.91
C GLY A 189 -0.10 -9.68 2.55
N PRO A 190 -1.08 -10.20 1.81
CA PRO A 190 -2.50 -10.26 2.13
C PRO A 190 -2.83 -11.29 3.22
N VAL A 191 -3.66 -10.88 4.19
CA VAL A 191 -4.07 -11.75 5.31
C VAL A 191 -5.32 -12.53 4.90
N SER A 192 -5.31 -13.85 5.05
CA SER A 192 -6.45 -14.70 4.72
C SER A 192 -7.67 -14.43 5.60
N LYS A 193 -8.86 -14.76 5.11
CA LYS A 193 -10.10 -14.63 5.89
C LYS A 193 -10.03 -15.44 7.20
N VAL A 194 -9.43 -16.62 7.16
CA VAL A 194 -9.27 -17.49 8.34
C VAL A 194 -8.37 -16.83 9.38
N LEU A 195 -7.22 -16.31 8.98
CA LEU A 195 -6.30 -15.63 9.89
C LEU A 195 -6.89 -14.33 10.45
N ASN A 196 -7.60 -13.53 9.62
CA ASN A 196 -8.31 -12.35 10.12
C ASN A 196 -9.32 -12.74 11.22
N ARG A 197 -10.13 -13.78 10.98
CA ARG A 197 -11.10 -14.26 11.96
C ARG A 197 -10.43 -14.72 13.25
N ALA A 198 -9.36 -15.51 13.16
CA ALA A 198 -8.61 -15.98 14.32
C ALA A 198 -8.03 -14.82 15.14
N MET A 199 -7.53 -13.76 14.49
CA MET A 199 -7.08 -12.55 15.20
C MET A 199 -8.24 -11.86 15.93
N LEU A 200 -9.37 -11.64 15.26
CA LEU A 200 -10.54 -11.00 15.88
C LEU A 200 -11.02 -11.77 17.11
N GLU A 201 -11.09 -13.08 17.03
CA GLU A 201 -11.48 -13.97 18.13
C GLU A 201 -10.46 -13.98 19.27
N SER A 202 -9.15 -14.12 18.94
CA SER A 202 -8.08 -14.22 19.95
C SER A 202 -7.90 -12.94 20.75
N TYR A 203 -8.04 -11.78 20.13
CA TYR A 203 -7.94 -10.47 20.80
C TYR A 203 -9.30 -9.93 21.26
N LYS A 204 -10.38 -10.69 21.07
CA LYS A 204 -11.77 -10.30 21.40
C LYS A 204 -12.12 -8.93 20.85
N ILE A 205 -11.83 -8.69 19.58
CA ILE A 205 -12.00 -7.41 18.94
C ILE A 205 -13.50 -7.06 18.80
N ASP A 206 -13.85 -5.88 19.27
CA ASP A 206 -15.21 -5.31 19.15
C ASP A 206 -15.36 -4.49 17.85
N TYR A 207 -14.28 -3.81 17.43
CA TYR A 207 -14.28 -2.88 16.28
C TYR A 207 -13.00 -2.96 15.46
#